data_0b15387dcdcf776346cd742b7c13b346
#
_entry.id   0b15387dcdcf776346cd742b7c13b346
#
_cell.length_a   1.000
_cell.length_b   1.000
_cell.length_c   1.000
_cell.angle_alpha   90.00
_cell.angle_beta   90.00
_cell.angle_gamma   90.00
#
_symmetry.space_group_name_H-M   'P 1'
#
loop_
_entity.id
_entity.type
_entity.pdbx_description
1 polymer ?
#
loop_
_entity_poly.entity_id
_entity_poly.type
_entity_poly.pdbx_seq_one_letter_code
_entity_poly.pdbx_strand_id
1 'polypeptide(L)'
;MKILKNSYLLLFSLIAFTHLTQAQSKAAIEVNFDQNIAPMKPIWAWFGYDEPNYTYMKDGQKLLTEISKLSPVPVYVRAHNLLTSGDGTPALKWGSTNAYTEDAKGNPVYNWKIVDQIFDTYVKRGMKPLAQIGFMPEALSTHPIPYQHQWKPGAKYSVIETGWAYPPKDYQKWGNLVYEWVKHCVARYGKAEVESWYWEVWNEPDGAYWKGTQAEFFKLYDYAADGLKRALPTARIGGANVTGGAAKYLDAFIKHCLSDTNYVSGKIGSPLDAVLFHAKGSPRIVNGTVVMDIRAQLRNMESNFKVITKYPQLKNIPVIIGESDPEGCAACGMATNPENAYRNGTMYSSYTAASFARLYALTDLYQVNLLGAVTWSFEFENQPWFAGFRDLATNGVDKPVLNVFRMFGMMKGNRVEAKSNRMYALRPVLDSSIRKPQTDIGALAAKADQSATVLVWNYHDEDKTGTADSVRVTLNNLPVKTVTLTEYRIDANNSNAYEVWKKMGSPQNPDSKQIATLEKAGQLKMVGKPTKRSNLKEIGILLPRQGVSLLKLDW
;
A
#
# COMPACT_ATOMS: atom_id res chain seq x y z
N MET A 1 -10.81 -16.61 -93.12
CA MET A 1 -10.85 -17.23 -91.78
C MET A 1 -10.51 -16.13 -90.78
N LYS A 2 -11.51 -15.56 -90.09
CA LYS A 2 -11.40 -14.38 -89.24
C LYS A 2 -11.07 -14.80 -87.81
N ILE A 3 -10.01 -14.27 -87.21
CA ILE A 3 -9.62 -14.44 -85.88
C ILE A 3 -10.23 -13.31 -85.04
N LEU A 4 -11.16 -13.63 -84.10
CA LEU A 4 -11.69 -12.70 -83.09
C LEU A 4 -10.64 -12.51 -82.02
N LYS A 5 -10.29 -11.25 -81.69
CA LYS A 5 -9.55 -10.85 -80.48
C LYS A 5 -10.56 -10.49 -79.40
N ASN A 6 -10.54 -11.22 -78.35
CA ASN A 6 -11.27 -10.83 -77.11
C ASN A 6 -10.34 -9.97 -76.24
N SER A 7 -10.76 -8.75 -76.00
CA SER A 7 -10.12 -7.82 -75.04
C SER A 7 -10.88 -7.93 -73.71
N TYR A 8 -10.19 -8.42 -72.68
CA TYR A 8 -10.69 -8.36 -71.30
C TYR A 8 -10.30 -7.01 -70.66
N LEU A 9 -11.29 -6.18 -70.36
CA LEU A 9 -11.12 -4.99 -69.50
C LEU A 9 -11.09 -5.44 -68.05
N LEU A 10 -9.93 -5.33 -67.38
CA LEU A 10 -9.83 -5.47 -65.93
C LEU A 10 -10.23 -4.14 -65.27
N LEU A 11 -11.38 -4.13 -64.62
CA LEU A 11 -11.80 -3.05 -63.71
C LEU A 11 -11.08 -3.24 -62.37
N PHE A 12 -10.07 -2.42 -62.06
CA PHE A 12 -9.47 -2.32 -60.75
C PHE A 12 -10.36 -1.43 -59.85
N SER A 13 -11.14 -2.05 -58.98
CA SER A 13 -11.87 -1.32 -57.93
C SER A 13 -10.87 -0.92 -56.83
N LEU A 14 -10.47 0.35 -56.79
CA LEU A 14 -9.75 0.94 -55.66
C LEU A 14 -10.70 1.06 -54.47
N ILE A 15 -10.63 0.10 -53.56
CA ILE A 15 -11.29 0.24 -52.25
C ILE A 15 -10.38 1.13 -51.41
N ALA A 16 -10.72 2.42 -51.32
CA ALA A 16 -10.09 3.33 -50.37
C ALA A 16 -10.56 2.96 -48.95
N PHE A 17 -9.70 2.27 -48.22
CA PHE A 17 -9.87 2.14 -46.77
C PHE A 17 -9.63 3.50 -46.14
N THR A 18 -10.67 4.26 -45.92
CA THR A 18 -10.65 5.40 -45.01
C THR A 18 -10.47 4.86 -43.58
N HIS A 19 -9.22 4.84 -43.13
CA HIS A 19 -8.96 4.76 -41.70
C HIS A 19 -9.58 5.99 -41.03
N LEU A 20 -10.79 5.86 -40.53
CA LEU A 20 -11.34 6.79 -39.55
C LEU A 20 -10.43 6.71 -38.32
N THR A 21 -9.39 7.54 -38.31
CA THR A 21 -8.70 7.90 -37.09
C THR A 21 -9.74 8.61 -36.23
N GLN A 22 -10.41 7.86 -35.31
CA GLN A 22 -11.17 8.49 -34.25
C GLN A 22 -10.21 9.46 -33.56
N ALA A 23 -10.43 10.74 -33.76
CA ALA A 23 -9.71 11.78 -33.05
C ALA A 23 -9.92 11.50 -31.55
N GLN A 24 -8.89 11.03 -30.88
CA GLN A 24 -8.93 10.72 -29.47
C GLN A 24 -9.34 12.00 -28.74
N SER A 25 -10.50 12.02 -28.10
CA SER A 25 -11.02 13.21 -27.44
C SER A 25 -9.99 13.69 -26.41
N LYS A 26 -9.57 14.97 -26.52
CA LYS A 26 -8.64 15.57 -25.58
C LYS A 26 -9.15 15.37 -24.16
N ALA A 27 -8.32 14.90 -23.23
CA ALA A 27 -8.70 14.79 -21.84
C ALA A 27 -8.88 16.19 -21.26
N ALA A 28 -10.04 16.44 -20.66
CA ALA A 28 -10.36 17.70 -20.01
C ALA A 28 -10.66 17.42 -18.53
N ILE A 29 -9.94 18.10 -17.65
CA ILE A 29 -10.10 18.05 -16.20
C ILE A 29 -10.54 19.45 -15.74
N GLU A 30 -11.60 19.51 -14.94
CA GLU A 30 -12.08 20.74 -14.32
C GLU A 30 -11.90 20.62 -12.81
N VAL A 31 -11.14 21.53 -12.22
CA VAL A 31 -10.92 21.64 -10.77
C VAL A 31 -11.64 22.88 -10.27
N ASN A 32 -12.51 22.71 -9.25
CA ASN A 32 -13.22 23.83 -8.64
C ASN A 32 -12.78 24.01 -7.19
N PHE A 33 -11.98 25.06 -6.95
CA PHE A 33 -11.39 25.35 -5.64
C PHE A 33 -12.36 25.89 -4.59
N ASP A 34 -13.60 26.25 -4.94
CA ASP A 34 -14.65 26.63 -4.00
C ASP A 34 -15.46 25.43 -3.51
N GLN A 35 -15.38 24.29 -4.19
CA GLN A 35 -16.15 23.11 -3.85
C GLN A 35 -15.30 22.15 -2.99
N ASN A 36 -15.28 22.41 -1.67
CA ASN A 36 -14.64 21.51 -0.72
C ASN A 36 -15.45 20.22 -0.56
N ILE A 37 -14.79 19.08 -0.62
CA ILE A 37 -15.39 17.75 -0.43
C ILE A 37 -15.20 17.29 1.01
N ALA A 38 -13.95 17.18 1.45
CA ALA A 38 -13.56 16.69 2.78
C ALA A 38 -12.08 16.99 3.04
N PRO A 39 -11.58 16.87 4.28
CA PRO A 39 -10.15 16.97 4.55
C PRO A 39 -9.32 16.01 3.68
N MET A 40 -8.16 16.46 3.21
CA MET A 40 -7.14 15.62 2.58
C MET A 40 -6.42 14.80 3.65
N LYS A 41 -7.12 13.79 4.24
CA LYS A 41 -6.52 12.94 5.26
C LYS A 41 -5.32 12.19 4.69
N PRO A 42 -4.18 12.06 5.40
CA PRO A 42 -2.99 11.37 4.90
C PRO A 42 -3.13 9.84 5.03
N ILE A 43 -4.19 9.27 4.45
CA ILE A 43 -4.47 7.83 4.51
C ILE A 43 -3.35 6.98 3.85
N TRP A 44 -2.49 7.59 3.07
CA TRP A 44 -1.32 7.04 2.40
C TRP A 44 -0.07 6.98 3.29
N ALA A 45 -0.05 7.66 4.44
CA ALA A 45 1.12 7.74 5.33
C ALA A 45 1.31 6.49 6.20
N TRP A 46 1.04 5.31 5.62
CA TRP A 46 1.08 4.01 6.28
C TRP A 46 1.84 3.00 5.41
N PHE A 47 2.87 2.37 5.98
CA PHE A 47 3.72 1.40 5.28
C PHE A 47 3.89 0.14 6.12
N GLY A 48 4.16 -0.99 5.47
CA GLY A 48 4.36 -2.24 6.19
C GLY A 48 5.12 -3.29 5.39
N TYR A 49 5.60 -4.32 6.09
CA TYR A 49 6.40 -5.41 5.52
C TYR A 49 6.45 -6.66 6.41
N ASP A 50 6.70 -7.81 5.79
CA ASP A 50 6.77 -9.11 6.48
C ASP A 50 8.07 -9.26 7.32
N GLU A 51 9.17 -8.62 6.90
CA GLU A 51 10.54 -8.94 7.25
C GLU A 51 11.16 -7.86 8.15
N PRO A 52 10.82 -7.82 9.46
CA PRO A 52 11.20 -6.72 10.36
C PRO A 52 12.71 -6.56 10.53
N ASN A 53 13.48 -7.60 10.23
CA ASN A 53 14.95 -7.57 10.40
C ASN A 53 15.68 -6.76 9.31
N TYR A 54 15.00 -6.42 8.18
CA TYR A 54 15.53 -5.43 7.24
C TYR A 54 15.46 -3.99 7.77
N THR A 55 14.67 -3.71 8.81
CA THR A 55 14.49 -2.38 9.41
C THR A 55 15.80 -1.72 9.82
N TYR A 56 16.72 -2.49 10.40
CA TYR A 56 18.00 -1.97 10.92
C TYR A 56 19.17 -2.20 9.96
N MET A 57 18.95 -2.76 8.78
CA MET A 57 19.94 -2.82 7.73
C MET A 57 20.16 -1.43 7.09
N LYS A 58 21.29 -1.25 6.42
CA LYS A 58 21.73 0.03 5.86
C LYS A 58 20.68 0.67 4.94
N ASP A 59 20.19 -0.08 3.96
CA ASP A 59 19.26 0.43 2.96
C ASP A 59 17.85 0.54 3.52
N GLY A 60 17.43 -0.36 4.41
CA GLY A 60 16.22 -0.24 5.19
C GLY A 60 16.15 1.03 6.04
N GLN A 61 17.24 1.38 6.73
CA GLN A 61 17.34 2.64 7.48
C GLN A 61 17.29 3.87 6.56
N LYS A 62 17.91 3.79 5.36
CA LYS A 62 17.87 4.85 4.35
C LYS A 62 16.42 5.07 3.91
N LEU A 63 15.72 4.00 3.50
CA LEU A 63 14.33 4.06 3.05
C LEU A 63 13.41 4.64 4.13
N LEU A 64 13.52 4.19 5.39
CA LEU A 64 12.73 4.75 6.50
C LEU A 64 13.02 6.23 6.73
N THR A 65 14.26 6.67 6.56
CA THR A 65 14.61 8.09 6.63
C THR A 65 13.94 8.90 5.53
N GLU A 66 13.81 8.34 4.33
CA GLU A 66 13.11 9.00 3.22
C GLU A 66 11.59 9.02 3.43
N ILE A 67 11.01 7.89 3.84
CA ILE A 67 9.58 7.79 4.14
C ILE A 67 9.17 8.75 5.27
N SER A 68 9.98 8.87 6.33
CA SER A 68 9.68 9.77 7.45
C SER A 68 9.61 11.24 7.06
N LYS A 69 10.17 11.61 5.90
CA LYS A 69 10.20 12.99 5.37
C LYS A 69 9.12 13.27 4.31
N LEU A 70 8.27 12.30 4.00
CA LEU A 70 7.24 12.46 2.96
C LEU A 70 6.20 13.52 3.33
N SER A 71 5.90 13.68 4.62
CA SER A 71 4.89 14.63 5.10
C SER A 71 5.26 15.13 6.49
N PRO A 72 4.74 16.31 6.90
CA PRO A 72 4.83 16.75 8.30
C PRO A 72 3.98 15.92 9.27
N VAL A 73 3.10 15.04 8.78
CA VAL A 73 2.32 14.13 9.62
C VAL A 73 3.12 12.86 9.94
N PRO A 74 2.91 12.24 11.12
CA PRO A 74 3.57 10.97 11.45
C PRO A 74 3.23 9.89 10.43
N VAL A 75 4.24 9.11 10.04
CA VAL A 75 4.10 7.91 9.24
C VAL A 75 3.96 6.71 10.19
N TYR A 76 2.99 5.85 9.93
CA TYR A 76 2.83 4.60 10.66
C TYR A 76 3.54 3.44 9.94
N VAL A 77 4.15 2.55 10.72
CA VAL A 77 4.86 1.37 10.18
C VAL A 77 4.32 0.11 10.83
N ARG A 78 3.86 -0.82 10.00
CA ARG A 78 3.41 -2.15 10.37
C ARG A 78 4.47 -3.18 9.98
N ALA A 79 4.84 -4.07 10.89
CA ALA A 79 5.74 -5.18 10.55
C ALA A 79 5.23 -6.50 11.18
N HIS A 80 5.42 -7.61 10.45
CA HIS A 80 5.16 -8.94 10.98
C HIS A 80 6.28 -9.43 11.90
N ASN A 81 6.12 -10.61 12.47
CA ASN A 81 7.15 -11.38 13.16
C ASN A 81 7.77 -10.70 14.40
N LEU A 82 7.08 -9.75 15.02
CA LEU A 82 7.61 -9.02 16.18
C LEU A 82 7.75 -9.88 17.46
N LEU A 83 7.08 -11.03 17.53
CA LEU A 83 7.18 -11.99 18.65
C LEU A 83 7.70 -13.37 18.21
N THR A 84 8.02 -13.55 16.94
CA THR A 84 8.53 -14.80 16.37
C THR A 84 9.93 -15.10 16.92
N SER A 85 10.17 -16.36 17.33
CA SER A 85 11.46 -16.81 17.86
C SER A 85 12.50 -16.96 16.75
N GLY A 86 13.74 -16.55 17.01
CA GLY A 86 14.88 -16.63 16.10
C GLY A 86 15.95 -15.60 16.43
N ASP A 87 16.97 -15.49 15.58
CA ASP A 87 18.19 -14.72 15.86
C ASP A 87 18.18 -13.29 15.31
N GLY A 88 17.12 -12.89 14.60
CA GLY A 88 17.03 -11.58 13.98
C GLY A 88 17.76 -11.47 12.63
N THR A 89 18.15 -12.57 12.02
CA THR A 89 18.76 -12.57 10.67
C THR A 89 17.70 -12.19 9.62
N PRO A 90 17.95 -11.17 8.76
CA PRO A 90 17.06 -10.80 7.68
C PRO A 90 16.90 -11.93 6.65
N ALA A 91 15.65 -12.25 6.31
CA ALA A 91 15.33 -13.22 5.27
C ALA A 91 13.97 -12.91 4.62
N LEU A 92 13.76 -13.37 3.38
CA LEU A 92 12.48 -13.19 2.69
C LEU A 92 11.37 -14.01 3.37
N LYS A 93 10.19 -13.43 3.54
CA LYS A 93 9.01 -14.06 4.19
C LYS A 93 9.26 -14.53 5.62
N TRP A 94 10.30 -14.04 6.26
CA TRP A 94 10.67 -14.41 7.63
C TRP A 94 11.17 -13.21 8.42
N GLY A 95 10.95 -13.26 9.71
CA GLY A 95 11.53 -12.35 10.67
C GLY A 95 11.50 -12.95 12.05
N SER A 96 12.31 -12.44 12.96
CA SER A 96 12.37 -12.95 14.31
C SER A 96 12.96 -11.92 15.28
N THR A 97 12.55 -12.00 16.53
CA THR A 97 13.02 -11.10 17.57
C THR A 97 13.48 -11.84 18.82
N ASN A 98 13.06 -13.08 18.98
CA ASN A 98 13.27 -13.93 20.16
C ASN A 98 12.82 -13.26 21.48
N ALA A 99 11.71 -12.49 21.40
CA ALA A 99 11.20 -11.70 22.53
C ALA A 99 10.75 -12.54 23.72
N TYR A 100 10.44 -13.82 23.51
CA TYR A 100 9.95 -14.75 24.55
C TYR A 100 10.62 -16.10 24.42
N THR A 101 11.12 -16.58 25.54
CA THR A 101 11.57 -17.97 25.77
C THR A 101 11.12 -18.45 27.14
N GLU A 102 11.35 -19.71 27.46
CA GLU A 102 11.11 -20.27 28.81
C GLU A 102 12.40 -20.87 29.36
N ASP A 103 12.60 -20.74 30.69
CA ASP A 103 13.69 -21.42 31.38
C ASP A 103 13.41 -22.93 31.54
N ALA A 104 14.34 -23.67 32.11
CA ALA A 104 14.21 -25.11 32.33
C ALA A 104 13.02 -25.50 33.25
N LYS A 105 12.46 -24.55 34.01
CA LYS A 105 11.26 -24.73 34.85
C LYS A 105 9.98 -24.28 34.16
N GLY A 106 10.07 -23.80 32.92
CA GLY A 106 8.92 -23.28 32.19
C GLY A 106 8.52 -21.84 32.58
N ASN A 107 9.39 -21.10 33.27
CA ASN A 107 9.12 -19.70 33.57
C ASN A 107 9.44 -18.82 32.35
N PRO A 108 8.61 -17.77 32.09
CA PRO A 108 8.87 -16.83 31.01
C PRO A 108 10.20 -16.08 31.16
N VAL A 109 10.93 -15.96 30.05
CA VAL A 109 12.14 -15.14 29.92
C VAL A 109 11.96 -14.19 28.74
N TYR A 110 11.99 -12.89 29.01
CA TYR A 110 11.78 -11.84 28.00
C TYR A 110 13.08 -11.23 27.54
N ASN A 111 13.23 -11.04 26.23
CA ASN A 111 14.38 -10.39 25.59
C ASN A 111 13.93 -9.40 24.52
N TRP A 112 13.95 -8.13 24.82
CA TRP A 112 13.45 -7.06 23.95
C TRP A 112 14.49 -6.50 22.99
N LYS A 113 15.74 -7.00 23.02
CA LYS A 113 16.87 -6.40 22.29
C LYS A 113 16.60 -6.16 20.79
N ILE A 114 16.06 -7.15 20.09
CA ILE A 114 15.82 -7.04 18.64
C ILE A 114 14.55 -6.20 18.36
N VAL A 115 13.50 -6.38 19.15
CA VAL A 115 12.28 -5.53 19.07
C VAL A 115 12.66 -4.06 19.28
N ASP A 116 13.49 -3.77 20.28
CA ASP A 116 13.97 -2.42 20.54
C ASP A 116 14.74 -1.83 19.35
N GLN A 117 15.59 -2.59 18.69
CA GLN A 117 16.30 -2.13 17.49
C GLN A 117 15.34 -1.73 16.37
N ILE A 118 14.27 -2.50 16.19
CA ILE A 118 13.22 -2.22 15.20
C ILE A 118 12.47 -0.94 15.58
N PHE A 119 11.93 -0.87 16.79
CA PHE A 119 11.10 0.26 17.23
C PHE A 119 11.91 1.54 17.45
N ASP A 120 13.15 1.46 17.94
CA ASP A 120 14.06 2.59 18.01
C ASP A 120 14.29 3.23 16.63
N THR A 121 14.37 2.39 15.58
CA THR A 121 14.55 2.87 14.22
C THR A 121 13.35 3.69 13.74
N TYR A 122 12.13 3.32 14.13
CA TYR A 122 10.92 4.08 13.84
C TYR A 122 10.84 5.35 14.69
N VAL A 123 10.90 5.22 16.00
CA VAL A 123 10.68 6.33 16.95
C VAL A 123 11.71 7.44 16.77
N LYS A 124 13.00 7.11 16.56
CA LYS A 124 14.06 8.08 16.26
C LYS A 124 13.79 8.92 15.01
N ARG A 125 12.92 8.45 14.10
CA ARG A 125 12.50 9.15 12.88
C ARG A 125 11.13 9.83 13.01
N GLY A 126 10.55 9.86 14.21
CA GLY A 126 9.20 10.40 14.45
C GLY A 126 8.08 9.52 13.85
N MET A 127 8.40 8.31 13.41
CA MET A 127 7.42 7.35 12.89
C MET A 127 6.75 6.63 14.06
N LYS A 128 5.55 6.09 13.82
CA LYS A 128 4.72 5.41 14.82
C LYS A 128 4.53 3.94 14.46
N PRO A 129 4.73 3.01 15.38
CA PRO A 129 4.33 1.62 15.17
C PRO A 129 2.81 1.46 15.00
N LEU A 130 2.38 0.69 13.99
CA LEU A 130 1.21 -0.15 14.05
C LEU A 130 1.73 -1.51 14.50
N ALA A 131 1.78 -1.72 15.80
CA ALA A 131 2.49 -2.83 16.43
C ALA A 131 1.68 -4.12 16.31
N GLN A 132 2.14 -5.07 15.50
CA GLN A 132 1.48 -6.36 15.38
C GLN A 132 1.87 -7.30 16.54
N ILE A 133 0.89 -7.74 17.31
CA ILE A 133 1.03 -8.76 18.36
C ILE A 133 1.03 -10.14 17.66
N GLY A 134 2.19 -10.63 17.31
CA GLY A 134 2.40 -11.89 16.57
C GLY A 134 3.86 -12.01 16.06
N PHE A 135 4.26 -13.18 15.58
CA PHE A 135 3.47 -14.42 15.64
C PHE A 135 3.77 -15.21 16.92
N MET A 136 3.29 -16.50 16.98
CA MET A 136 3.44 -17.29 18.19
C MET A 136 4.92 -17.62 18.48
N PRO A 137 5.49 -17.26 19.64
CA PRO A 137 6.82 -17.72 20.04
C PRO A 137 6.90 -19.25 20.11
N GLU A 138 8.05 -19.81 19.76
CA GLU A 138 8.28 -21.25 19.73
C GLU A 138 7.92 -21.92 21.06
N ALA A 139 8.35 -21.34 22.18
CA ALA A 139 8.08 -21.87 23.51
C ALA A 139 6.59 -21.88 23.88
N LEU A 140 5.74 -21.03 23.26
CA LEU A 140 4.29 -21.02 23.49
C LEU A 140 3.49 -21.81 22.46
N SER A 141 4.06 -22.16 21.31
CA SER A 141 3.34 -22.86 20.24
C SER A 141 2.87 -24.26 20.68
N THR A 142 1.62 -24.61 20.30
CA THR A 142 1.12 -25.98 20.48
C THR A 142 1.80 -26.99 19.55
N HIS A 143 2.44 -26.54 18.46
CA HIS A 143 3.17 -27.36 17.49
C HIS A 143 4.51 -26.68 17.13
N PRO A 144 5.49 -26.72 18.03
CA PRO A 144 6.73 -25.95 17.83
C PRO A 144 7.67 -26.54 16.76
N ILE A 145 7.42 -27.74 16.26
CA ILE A 145 8.31 -28.44 15.32
C ILE A 145 7.56 -28.87 14.06
N PRO A 146 7.99 -28.49 12.84
CA PRO A 146 9.03 -27.49 12.59
C PRO A 146 8.54 -26.08 12.94
N TYR A 147 9.40 -25.25 13.54
CA TYR A 147 9.02 -23.90 13.93
C TYR A 147 9.22 -22.89 12.79
N GLN A 148 10.42 -22.88 12.19
CA GLN A 148 10.75 -22.03 11.07
C GLN A 148 10.41 -22.74 9.75
N HIS A 149 9.83 -22.00 8.81
CA HIS A 149 9.57 -22.50 7.47
C HIS A 149 10.83 -22.47 6.57
N GLN A 150 10.75 -23.22 5.46
CA GLN A 150 11.78 -23.30 4.41
C GLN A 150 11.35 -22.59 3.12
N TRP A 151 10.56 -21.51 3.25
CA TRP A 151 10.01 -20.83 2.08
C TRP A 151 11.11 -20.16 1.24
N LYS A 152 10.96 -20.26 -0.08
CA LYS A 152 11.78 -19.57 -1.09
C LYS A 152 10.84 -19.03 -2.17
N PRO A 153 11.22 -17.98 -2.93
CA PRO A 153 10.44 -17.52 -4.08
C PRO A 153 10.05 -18.68 -4.99
N GLY A 154 8.74 -18.79 -5.32
CA GLY A 154 8.17 -19.91 -6.08
C GLY A 154 7.66 -21.09 -5.25
N ALA A 155 7.93 -21.13 -3.95
CA ALA A 155 7.34 -22.14 -3.07
C ALA A 155 5.85 -21.87 -2.81
N LYS A 156 5.10 -22.94 -2.52
CA LYS A 156 3.68 -22.82 -2.13
C LYS A 156 3.54 -22.16 -0.77
N TYR A 157 2.44 -21.45 -0.54
CA TYR A 157 2.15 -20.85 0.77
C TYR A 157 2.02 -21.89 1.91
N SER A 158 1.57 -23.12 1.61
CA SER A 158 1.47 -24.18 2.61
C SER A 158 2.78 -24.48 3.36
N VAL A 159 3.94 -24.17 2.79
CA VAL A 159 5.23 -24.39 3.48
C VAL A 159 5.51 -23.35 4.57
N ILE A 160 4.77 -22.24 4.64
CA ILE A 160 4.91 -21.25 5.72
C ILE A 160 4.08 -21.60 6.96
N GLU A 161 3.20 -22.59 6.89
CA GLU A 161 2.28 -22.97 7.97
C GLU A 161 2.99 -23.81 9.05
N THR A 162 4.01 -23.27 9.67
CA THR A 162 4.86 -23.90 10.67
C THR A 162 4.57 -23.42 12.09
N GLY A 163 5.34 -23.77 13.08
CA GLY A 163 5.06 -23.59 14.52
C GLY A 163 4.60 -22.22 14.97
N TRP A 164 5.02 -21.17 14.31
CA TRP A 164 4.60 -19.80 14.61
C TRP A 164 3.11 -19.50 14.27
N ALA A 165 2.48 -20.32 13.42
CA ALA A 165 1.08 -20.14 13.01
C ALA A 165 0.05 -20.80 13.96
N TYR A 166 0.49 -21.53 14.97
CA TYR A 166 -0.39 -22.31 15.85
C TYR A 166 -0.82 -21.54 17.11
N PRO A 167 -1.95 -21.93 17.72
CA PRO A 167 -2.41 -21.38 19.00
C PRO A 167 -1.37 -21.55 20.13
N PRO A 168 -1.44 -20.69 21.17
CA PRO A 168 -0.61 -20.86 22.35
C PRO A 168 -1.08 -22.06 23.18
N LYS A 169 -0.13 -22.82 23.72
CA LYS A 169 -0.43 -23.87 24.72
C LYS A 169 -0.93 -23.31 26.06
N ASP A 170 -0.69 -22.01 26.30
CA ASP A 170 -1.12 -21.29 27.51
C ASP A 170 -1.50 -19.83 27.13
N TYR A 171 -2.81 -19.55 27.13
CA TYR A 171 -3.34 -18.23 26.81
C TYR A 171 -3.02 -17.18 27.88
N GLN A 172 -2.86 -17.58 29.15
CA GLN A 172 -2.48 -16.65 30.21
C GLN A 172 -1.03 -16.17 30.04
N LYS A 173 -0.11 -17.07 29.66
CA LYS A 173 1.27 -16.70 29.32
C LYS A 173 1.31 -15.80 28.09
N TRP A 174 0.45 -16.05 27.09
CA TRP A 174 0.30 -15.17 25.93
C TRP A 174 -0.15 -13.74 26.33
N GLY A 175 -1.20 -13.61 27.13
CA GLY A 175 -1.65 -12.31 27.64
C GLY A 175 -0.60 -11.61 28.49
N ASN A 176 0.16 -12.35 29.30
CA ASN A 176 1.26 -11.82 30.11
C ASN A 176 2.45 -11.38 29.26
N LEU A 177 2.78 -12.08 28.17
CA LEU A 177 3.79 -11.63 27.19
C LEU A 177 3.42 -10.26 26.63
N VAL A 178 2.16 -10.07 26.22
CA VAL A 178 1.68 -8.77 25.70
C VAL A 178 1.77 -7.70 26.79
N TYR A 179 1.35 -8.01 28.02
CA TYR A 179 1.45 -7.10 29.15
C TYR A 179 2.90 -6.63 29.38
N GLU A 180 3.87 -7.54 29.46
CA GLU A 180 5.27 -7.20 29.72
C GLU A 180 5.89 -6.44 28.52
N TRP A 181 5.51 -6.77 27.28
CA TRP A 181 5.98 -6.02 26.11
C TRP A 181 5.49 -4.57 26.10
N VAL A 182 4.22 -4.34 26.33
CA VAL A 182 3.65 -2.98 26.39
C VAL A 182 4.23 -2.19 27.54
N LYS A 183 4.38 -2.79 28.71
CA LYS A 183 5.02 -2.19 29.89
C LYS A 183 6.47 -1.80 29.60
N HIS A 184 7.23 -2.66 28.90
CA HIS A 184 8.58 -2.37 28.44
C HIS A 184 8.59 -1.17 27.48
N CYS A 185 7.68 -1.15 26.48
CA CYS A 185 7.56 -0.02 25.56
C CYS A 185 7.25 1.30 26.29
N VAL A 186 6.34 1.29 27.27
CA VAL A 186 6.03 2.47 28.09
C VAL A 186 7.25 2.95 28.89
N ALA A 187 8.00 2.02 29.48
CA ALA A 187 9.23 2.36 30.22
C ALA A 187 10.33 2.93 29.31
N ARG A 188 10.45 2.43 28.08
CA ARG A 188 11.49 2.83 27.13
C ARG A 188 11.17 4.12 26.38
N TYR A 189 9.97 4.25 25.86
CA TYR A 189 9.57 5.34 24.95
C TYR A 189 8.71 6.41 25.63
N GLY A 190 8.23 6.14 26.84
CA GLY A 190 7.30 6.99 27.55
C GLY A 190 5.84 6.76 27.19
N LYS A 191 4.97 7.02 28.17
CA LYS A 191 3.53 6.77 28.06
C LYS A 191 2.90 7.48 26.86
N ALA A 192 3.14 8.79 26.70
CA ALA A 192 2.56 9.61 25.64
C ALA A 192 2.93 9.11 24.24
N GLU A 193 4.17 8.63 24.05
CA GLU A 193 4.60 8.06 22.80
C GLU A 193 3.83 6.77 22.47
N VAL A 194 3.75 5.84 23.43
CA VAL A 194 3.08 4.54 23.21
C VAL A 194 1.56 4.71 23.05
N GLU A 195 0.93 5.68 23.70
CA GLU A 195 -0.48 6.05 23.49
C GLU A 195 -0.77 6.57 22.06
N SER A 196 0.24 7.06 21.37
CA SER A 196 0.10 7.50 19.97
C SER A 196 0.11 6.34 18.96
N TRP A 197 0.49 5.14 19.37
CA TRP A 197 0.56 3.95 18.53
C TRP A 197 -0.80 3.28 18.38
N TYR A 198 -0.88 2.36 17.38
CA TYR A 198 -1.95 1.36 17.29
C TYR A 198 -1.34 -0.02 17.50
N TRP A 199 -2.10 -0.89 18.13
CA TRP A 199 -1.77 -2.28 18.34
C TRP A 199 -2.78 -3.14 17.60
N GLU A 200 -2.33 -4.19 16.96
CA GLU A 200 -3.19 -5.14 16.26
C GLU A 200 -2.83 -6.57 16.64
N VAL A 201 -3.81 -7.46 16.61
CA VAL A 201 -3.56 -8.87 16.92
C VAL A 201 -3.50 -9.66 15.63
N TRP A 202 -2.33 -10.31 15.39
CA TRP A 202 -2.12 -11.27 14.32
C TRP A 202 -2.17 -10.71 12.90
N ASN A 203 -2.15 -11.66 11.92
CA ASN A 203 -2.27 -11.42 10.49
C ASN A 203 -3.09 -12.54 9.83
N GLU A 204 -4.09 -12.18 9.03
CA GLU A 204 -4.90 -13.08 8.18
C GLU A 204 -5.31 -14.39 8.88
N PRO A 205 -6.03 -14.32 10.02
CA PRO A 205 -6.41 -15.51 10.79
C PRO A 205 -7.46 -16.39 10.08
N ASP A 206 -7.99 -15.92 8.95
CA ASP A 206 -8.87 -16.65 8.05
C ASP A 206 -8.10 -17.45 6.99
N GLY A 207 -6.77 -17.35 6.95
CA GLY A 207 -5.86 -17.96 5.97
C GLY A 207 -4.76 -18.83 6.59
N ALA A 208 -3.69 -19.00 5.83
CA ALA A 208 -2.55 -19.87 6.18
C ALA A 208 -1.76 -19.42 7.43
N TYR A 209 -1.92 -18.17 7.83
CA TYR A 209 -1.22 -17.60 8.99
C TYR A 209 -1.77 -18.06 10.35
N TRP A 210 -2.91 -18.76 10.38
CA TRP A 210 -3.53 -19.29 11.61
C TRP A 210 -3.97 -20.74 11.45
N LYS A 211 -3.52 -21.61 12.34
CA LYS A 211 -3.81 -23.06 12.34
C LYS A 211 -4.78 -23.48 13.46
N GLY A 212 -5.28 -22.53 14.22
CA GLY A 212 -6.36 -22.75 15.17
C GLY A 212 -7.75 -22.53 14.57
N THR A 213 -8.78 -22.75 15.36
CA THR A 213 -10.17 -22.41 15.02
C THR A 213 -10.42 -20.90 15.14
N GLN A 214 -11.52 -20.42 14.59
CA GLN A 214 -11.95 -19.03 14.75
C GLN A 214 -12.19 -18.66 16.23
N ALA A 215 -12.77 -19.57 17.03
CA ALA A 215 -13.00 -19.35 18.45
C ALA A 215 -11.67 -19.24 19.23
N GLU A 216 -10.66 -20.04 18.88
CA GLU A 216 -9.32 -19.93 19.47
C GLU A 216 -8.65 -18.61 19.10
N PHE A 217 -8.89 -18.09 17.88
CA PHE A 217 -8.40 -16.77 17.50
C PHE A 217 -9.08 -15.65 18.31
N PHE A 218 -10.40 -15.72 18.52
CA PHE A 218 -11.12 -14.74 19.35
C PHE A 218 -10.62 -14.79 20.80
N LYS A 219 -10.36 -15.99 21.31
CA LYS A 219 -9.73 -16.16 22.62
C LYS A 219 -8.31 -15.57 22.67
N LEU A 220 -7.49 -15.78 21.61
CA LEU A 220 -6.17 -15.17 21.49
C LEU A 220 -6.24 -13.64 21.55
N TYR A 221 -7.21 -13.07 20.83
CA TYR A 221 -7.46 -11.63 20.82
C TYR A 221 -7.81 -11.10 22.22
N ASP A 222 -8.73 -11.74 22.91
CA ASP A 222 -9.18 -11.31 24.24
C ASP A 222 -8.04 -11.30 25.27
N TYR A 223 -7.20 -12.33 25.27
CA TYR A 223 -6.03 -12.37 26.15
C TYR A 223 -4.97 -11.33 25.78
N ALA A 224 -4.77 -11.05 24.50
CA ALA A 224 -3.88 -9.98 24.06
C ALA A 224 -4.42 -8.60 24.47
N ALA A 225 -5.72 -8.37 24.25
CA ALA A 225 -6.39 -7.12 24.62
C ALA A 225 -6.36 -6.87 26.13
N ASP A 226 -6.58 -7.91 26.95
CA ASP A 226 -6.44 -7.84 28.41
C ASP A 226 -5.02 -7.46 28.81
N GLY A 227 -4.01 -8.16 28.27
CA GLY A 227 -2.61 -7.88 28.55
C GLY A 227 -2.24 -6.43 28.22
N LEU A 228 -2.62 -5.95 27.02
CA LEU A 228 -2.39 -4.58 26.59
C LEU A 228 -3.07 -3.55 27.52
N LYS A 229 -4.37 -3.74 27.80
CA LYS A 229 -5.15 -2.80 28.62
C LYS A 229 -4.73 -2.80 30.09
N ARG A 230 -4.23 -3.91 30.63
CA ARG A 230 -3.63 -3.95 31.98
C ARG A 230 -2.32 -3.15 32.04
N ALA A 231 -1.50 -3.21 31.00
CA ALA A 231 -0.25 -2.46 30.95
C ALA A 231 -0.46 -0.97 30.67
N LEU A 232 -1.37 -0.63 29.75
CA LEU A 232 -1.68 0.74 29.35
C LEU A 232 -3.18 0.84 28.99
N PRO A 233 -4.05 1.23 29.93
CA PRO A 233 -5.51 1.27 29.70
C PRO A 233 -5.95 2.11 28.51
N THR A 234 -5.18 3.13 28.16
CA THR A 234 -5.44 4.06 27.05
C THR A 234 -4.86 3.60 25.69
N ALA A 235 -4.07 2.53 25.67
CA ALA A 235 -3.54 1.98 24.41
C ALA A 235 -4.67 1.51 23.48
N ARG A 236 -4.49 1.71 22.19
CA ARG A 236 -5.50 1.40 21.16
C ARG A 236 -5.21 0.06 20.51
N ILE A 237 -6.17 -0.88 20.59
CA ILE A 237 -6.07 -2.22 20.01
C ILE A 237 -7.14 -2.44 18.94
N GLY A 238 -6.80 -3.20 17.92
CA GLY A 238 -7.72 -3.57 16.84
C GLY A 238 -7.44 -4.94 16.21
N GLY A 239 -8.30 -5.29 15.26
CA GLY A 239 -8.31 -6.54 14.49
C GLY A 239 -9.43 -6.51 13.45
N ALA A 240 -9.74 -7.59 12.76
CA ALA A 240 -9.08 -8.91 12.81
C ALA A 240 -7.93 -9.07 11.79
N ASN A 241 -7.61 -8.07 10.97
CA ASN A 241 -6.62 -8.18 9.89
C ASN A 241 -6.89 -9.35 8.92
N VAL A 242 -8.15 -9.55 8.59
CA VAL A 242 -8.59 -10.62 7.67
C VAL A 242 -8.15 -10.34 6.24
N THR A 243 -8.03 -11.41 5.43
CA THR A 243 -7.85 -11.25 3.97
C THR A 243 -8.99 -10.46 3.33
N GLY A 244 -8.74 -9.83 2.19
CA GLY A 244 -9.74 -8.98 1.52
C GLY A 244 -11.07 -9.67 1.19
N GLY A 245 -11.04 -11.00 0.99
CA GLY A 245 -12.22 -11.80 0.69
C GLY A 245 -13.02 -12.28 1.90
N ALA A 246 -12.52 -12.09 3.12
CA ALA A 246 -13.06 -12.72 4.34
C ALA A 246 -14.06 -11.83 5.10
N ALA A 247 -14.93 -11.12 4.40
CA ALA A 247 -15.93 -10.23 4.98
C ALA A 247 -16.83 -10.92 6.05
N LYS A 248 -17.12 -12.23 5.90
CA LYS A 248 -17.87 -13.01 6.89
C LYS A 248 -17.07 -13.22 8.18
N TYR A 249 -15.77 -13.42 8.08
CA TYR A 249 -14.91 -13.55 9.26
C TYR A 249 -14.82 -12.22 10.00
N LEU A 250 -14.67 -11.11 9.29
CA LEU A 250 -14.70 -9.76 9.86
C LEU A 250 -16.02 -9.49 10.58
N ASP A 251 -17.17 -9.85 9.99
CA ASP A 251 -18.50 -9.72 10.60
C ASP A 251 -18.59 -10.50 11.94
N ALA A 252 -18.11 -11.76 11.95
CA ALA A 252 -18.06 -12.59 13.16
C ALA A 252 -17.15 -12.01 14.25
N PHE A 253 -15.98 -11.48 13.86
CA PHE A 253 -15.06 -10.84 14.80
C PHE A 253 -15.66 -9.56 15.42
N ILE A 254 -16.26 -8.69 14.60
CA ILE A 254 -16.94 -7.49 15.11
C ILE A 254 -18.07 -7.88 16.08
N LYS A 255 -18.87 -8.89 15.73
CA LYS A 255 -19.92 -9.41 16.60
C LYS A 255 -19.34 -9.91 17.93
N HIS A 256 -18.24 -10.67 17.90
CA HIS A 256 -17.54 -11.11 19.12
C HIS A 256 -17.14 -9.91 20.00
N CYS A 257 -16.51 -8.89 19.42
CA CYS A 257 -16.10 -7.71 20.17
C CYS A 257 -17.26 -6.88 20.73
N LEU A 258 -18.44 -6.90 20.11
CA LEU A 258 -19.57 -6.08 20.52
C LEU A 258 -20.60 -6.80 21.40
N SER A 259 -20.77 -8.11 21.27
CA SER A 259 -21.93 -8.83 21.83
C SER A 259 -21.67 -10.22 22.37
N ASP A 260 -20.53 -10.84 22.09
CA ASP A 260 -20.24 -12.18 22.64
C ASP A 260 -19.49 -12.08 23.97
N THR A 261 -19.38 -13.19 24.69
CA THR A 261 -18.70 -13.24 25.97
C THR A 261 -17.18 -13.23 25.79
N ASN A 262 -16.50 -12.28 26.42
CA ASN A 262 -15.06 -12.19 26.46
C ASN A 262 -14.46 -13.36 27.27
N TYR A 263 -13.47 -14.04 26.71
CA TYR A 263 -12.86 -15.25 27.31
C TYR A 263 -12.03 -15.00 28.56
N VAL A 264 -11.60 -13.74 28.83
CA VAL A 264 -10.85 -13.41 30.07
C VAL A 264 -11.78 -12.94 31.17
N SER A 265 -12.64 -11.96 30.84
CA SER A 265 -13.45 -11.28 31.85
C SER A 265 -14.79 -11.97 32.15
N GLY A 266 -15.25 -12.84 31.25
CA GLY A 266 -16.61 -13.41 31.29
C GLY A 266 -17.74 -12.41 31.05
N LYS A 267 -17.43 -11.15 30.72
CA LYS A 267 -18.39 -10.08 30.43
C LYS A 267 -18.65 -10.01 28.92
N ILE A 268 -19.72 -9.33 28.53
CA ILE A 268 -20.02 -9.08 27.12
C ILE A 268 -19.05 -8.05 26.55
N GLY A 269 -18.52 -8.35 25.37
CA GLY A 269 -17.68 -7.49 24.56
C GLY A 269 -16.20 -7.53 24.88
N SER A 270 -15.41 -7.19 23.88
CA SER A 270 -13.95 -7.08 23.93
C SER A 270 -13.50 -5.69 23.46
N PRO A 271 -12.40 -5.14 23.97
CA PRO A 271 -11.89 -3.85 23.48
C PRO A 271 -11.68 -3.87 21.97
N LEU A 272 -12.18 -2.85 21.25
CA LEU A 272 -12.03 -2.68 19.80
C LEU A 272 -11.89 -1.19 19.50
N ASP A 273 -10.65 -0.71 19.41
CA ASP A 273 -10.33 0.70 19.17
C ASP A 273 -10.05 1.00 17.68
N ALA A 274 -9.88 -0.03 16.86
CA ALA A 274 -9.75 0.06 15.41
C ALA A 274 -10.22 -1.23 14.73
N VAL A 275 -10.83 -1.11 13.54
CA VAL A 275 -11.18 -2.26 12.69
C VAL A 275 -10.17 -2.37 11.57
N LEU A 276 -9.58 -3.57 11.40
CA LEU A 276 -8.55 -3.82 10.41
C LEU A 276 -8.94 -4.98 9.47
N PHE A 277 -8.64 -4.80 8.19
CA PHE A 277 -8.76 -5.83 7.14
C PHE A 277 -7.77 -5.53 6.00
N HIS A 278 -7.59 -6.47 5.06
CA HIS A 278 -6.73 -6.30 3.89
C HIS A 278 -7.53 -6.08 2.60
N ALA A 279 -6.87 -5.52 1.59
CA ALA A 279 -7.45 -5.33 0.27
C ALA A 279 -6.39 -5.53 -0.81
N LYS A 280 -6.52 -6.60 -1.59
CA LYS A 280 -5.56 -6.98 -2.63
C LYS A 280 -6.20 -6.99 -4.01
N GLY A 281 -5.43 -6.54 -5.01
CA GLY A 281 -5.74 -6.74 -6.41
C GLY A 281 -5.37 -8.16 -6.88
N SER A 282 -5.42 -8.39 -8.19
CA SER A 282 -5.13 -9.72 -8.77
C SER A 282 -4.59 -9.58 -10.21
N PRO A 283 -3.33 -9.18 -10.38
CA PRO A 283 -2.71 -9.11 -11.70
C PRO A 283 -2.52 -10.50 -12.29
N ARG A 284 -2.44 -10.57 -13.61
CA ARG A 284 -2.18 -11.80 -14.37
C ARG A 284 -1.48 -11.51 -15.67
N ILE A 285 -0.89 -12.52 -16.28
CA ILE A 285 -0.40 -12.44 -17.66
C ILE A 285 -1.53 -12.80 -18.63
N VAL A 286 -1.76 -11.94 -19.63
CA VAL A 286 -2.68 -12.17 -20.74
C VAL A 286 -1.93 -11.87 -22.03
N ASN A 287 -1.76 -12.87 -22.89
CA ASN A 287 -1.02 -12.72 -24.15
C ASN A 287 0.36 -12.06 -23.99
N GLY A 288 1.12 -12.49 -22.98
CA GLY A 288 2.46 -11.98 -22.67
C GLY A 288 2.51 -10.57 -22.04
N THR A 289 1.35 -9.98 -21.73
CA THR A 289 1.26 -8.65 -21.10
C THR A 289 0.73 -8.79 -19.69
N VAL A 290 1.30 -8.05 -18.74
CA VAL A 290 0.74 -7.91 -17.40
C VAL A 290 -0.58 -7.14 -17.48
N VAL A 291 -1.64 -7.71 -16.93
CA VAL A 291 -2.95 -7.07 -16.81
C VAL A 291 -3.34 -7.02 -15.35
N MET A 292 -3.43 -5.81 -14.82
CA MET A 292 -3.85 -5.53 -13.46
C MET A 292 -5.34 -5.82 -13.25
N ASP A 293 -5.78 -5.85 -12.00
CA ASP A 293 -7.20 -5.88 -11.64
C ASP A 293 -7.46 -4.95 -10.44
N ILE A 294 -7.53 -3.65 -10.69
CA ILE A 294 -7.85 -2.65 -9.65
C ILE A 294 -9.24 -2.89 -9.07
N ARG A 295 -10.16 -3.48 -9.85
CA ARG A 295 -11.50 -3.87 -9.40
C ARG A 295 -11.42 -4.81 -8.20
N ALA A 296 -10.54 -5.82 -8.22
CA ALA A 296 -10.43 -6.80 -7.15
C ALA A 296 -10.08 -6.13 -5.82
N GLN A 297 -9.11 -5.23 -5.80
CA GLN A 297 -8.74 -4.46 -4.62
C GLN A 297 -9.90 -3.59 -4.12
N LEU A 298 -10.54 -2.83 -5.01
CA LEU A 298 -11.65 -1.93 -4.65
C LEU A 298 -12.88 -2.69 -4.15
N ARG A 299 -13.18 -3.88 -4.70
CA ARG A 299 -14.26 -4.75 -4.21
C ARG A 299 -13.98 -5.31 -2.81
N ASN A 300 -12.72 -5.64 -2.51
CA ASN A 300 -12.32 -6.03 -1.16
C ASN A 300 -12.58 -4.88 -0.17
N MET A 301 -12.22 -3.64 -0.53
CA MET A 301 -12.54 -2.46 0.28
C MET A 301 -14.04 -2.28 0.45
N GLU A 302 -14.80 -2.30 -0.65
CA GLU A 302 -16.26 -2.12 -0.64
C GLU A 302 -16.95 -3.17 0.23
N SER A 303 -16.58 -4.45 0.10
CA SER A 303 -17.23 -5.55 0.85
C SER A 303 -17.02 -5.42 2.35
N ASN A 304 -15.81 -5.06 2.78
CA ASN A 304 -15.50 -4.88 4.19
C ASN A 304 -16.10 -3.58 4.77
N PHE A 305 -16.15 -2.49 3.99
CA PHE A 305 -16.88 -1.27 4.39
C PHE A 305 -18.37 -1.56 4.60
N LYS A 306 -19.00 -2.35 3.73
CA LYS A 306 -20.39 -2.79 3.90
C LYS A 306 -20.62 -3.59 5.19
N VAL A 307 -19.64 -4.40 5.61
CA VAL A 307 -19.72 -5.09 6.91
C VAL A 307 -19.65 -4.09 8.07
N ILE A 308 -18.66 -3.23 8.08
CA ILE A 308 -18.44 -2.25 9.15
C ILE A 308 -19.67 -1.33 9.32
N THR A 309 -20.26 -0.88 8.22
CA THR A 309 -21.42 0.04 8.27
C THR A 309 -22.73 -0.59 8.73
N LYS A 310 -22.79 -1.92 8.90
CA LYS A 310 -23.93 -2.58 9.57
C LYS A 310 -23.98 -2.27 11.07
N TYR A 311 -22.88 -1.84 11.68
CA TYR A 311 -22.72 -1.62 13.10
C TYR A 311 -22.63 -0.12 13.43
N PRO A 312 -23.74 0.54 13.81
CA PRO A 312 -23.72 1.98 14.14
C PRO A 312 -22.73 2.35 15.24
N GLN A 313 -22.42 1.41 16.15
CA GLN A 313 -21.45 1.57 17.23
C GLN A 313 -20.04 1.85 16.70
N LEU A 314 -19.73 1.40 15.47
CA LEU A 314 -18.42 1.55 14.84
C LEU A 314 -18.27 2.85 14.03
N LYS A 315 -19.29 3.70 13.94
CA LYS A 315 -19.30 4.92 13.10
C LYS A 315 -18.05 5.80 13.30
N ASN A 316 -17.58 5.94 14.51
CA ASN A 316 -16.42 6.77 14.87
C ASN A 316 -15.15 5.95 15.11
N ILE A 317 -15.22 4.63 15.12
CA ILE A 317 -14.05 3.78 15.29
C ILE A 317 -13.17 3.87 14.04
N PRO A 318 -11.85 4.10 14.19
CA PRO A 318 -10.93 4.09 13.08
C PRO A 318 -10.95 2.79 12.29
N VAL A 319 -10.91 2.92 10.96
CA VAL A 319 -10.70 1.80 10.03
C VAL A 319 -9.30 1.93 9.45
N ILE A 320 -8.53 0.85 9.50
CA ILE A 320 -7.21 0.76 8.89
C ILE A 320 -7.22 -0.41 7.91
N ILE A 321 -6.88 -0.15 6.65
CA ILE A 321 -6.64 -1.24 5.70
C ILE A 321 -5.20 -1.70 5.94
N GLY A 322 -5.04 -2.82 6.66
CA GLY A 322 -3.76 -3.31 7.18
C GLY A 322 -2.76 -3.74 6.10
N GLU A 323 -3.26 -4.06 4.89
CA GLU A 323 -2.48 -4.21 3.66
C GLU A 323 -3.35 -3.80 2.46
N SER A 324 -2.85 -2.86 1.66
CA SER A 324 -3.61 -2.26 0.56
C SER A 324 -2.76 -2.21 -0.72
N ASP A 325 -2.78 -3.32 -1.50
CA ASP A 325 -1.82 -3.54 -2.57
C ASP A 325 -2.42 -4.13 -3.84
N PRO A 326 -1.68 -4.02 -4.96
CA PRO A 326 -2.11 -4.64 -6.22
C PRO A 326 -2.20 -6.17 -6.21
N GLU A 327 -1.51 -6.87 -5.28
CA GLU A 327 -1.54 -8.35 -5.14
C GLU A 327 -0.99 -8.81 -3.77
N GLY A 328 -0.93 -10.14 -3.54
CA GLY A 328 -0.59 -10.71 -2.24
C GLY A 328 0.89 -10.74 -1.87
N CYS A 329 1.77 -11.42 -2.63
CA CYS A 329 3.13 -11.76 -2.19
C CYS A 329 4.16 -10.66 -2.49
N ALA A 330 4.65 -9.91 -1.48
CA ALA A 330 5.69 -8.89 -1.66
C ALA A 330 7.03 -9.50 -2.10
N ALA A 331 7.45 -10.58 -1.46
CA ALA A 331 8.73 -11.26 -1.71
C ALA A 331 8.73 -12.18 -2.94
N CYS A 332 7.64 -12.25 -3.72
CA CYS A 332 7.57 -12.98 -4.98
C CYS A 332 8.04 -12.10 -6.13
N GLY A 333 9.25 -12.32 -6.61
CA GLY A 333 9.82 -11.59 -7.75
C GLY A 333 9.32 -12.07 -9.11
N MET A 334 9.65 -11.34 -10.18
CA MET A 334 9.22 -11.66 -11.55
C MET A 334 9.81 -12.95 -12.13
N ALA A 335 10.89 -13.47 -11.54
CA ALA A 335 11.48 -14.75 -11.97
C ALA A 335 10.56 -15.95 -11.69
N THR A 336 9.73 -15.86 -10.66
CA THR A 336 8.77 -16.91 -10.28
C THR A 336 7.32 -16.51 -10.54
N ASN A 337 7.05 -15.21 -10.53
CA ASN A 337 5.74 -14.59 -10.75
C ASN A 337 5.88 -13.49 -11.82
N PRO A 338 5.91 -13.85 -13.12
CA PRO A 338 6.18 -12.89 -14.20
C PRO A 338 5.23 -11.68 -14.22
N GLU A 339 3.98 -11.85 -13.74
CA GLU A 339 3.01 -10.78 -13.57
C GLU A 339 3.50 -9.64 -12.66
N ASN A 340 4.50 -9.89 -11.81
CA ASN A 340 5.05 -8.89 -10.88
C ASN A 340 6.08 -7.95 -11.52
N ALA A 341 6.37 -8.09 -12.81
CA ALA A 341 7.31 -7.20 -13.54
C ALA A 341 6.88 -5.72 -13.48
N TYR A 342 5.57 -5.42 -13.44
CA TYR A 342 5.01 -4.06 -13.33
C TYR A 342 5.53 -3.27 -12.12
N ARG A 343 5.98 -3.93 -11.06
CA ARG A 343 6.42 -3.32 -9.80
C ARG A 343 7.71 -2.51 -9.93
N ASN A 344 8.47 -2.71 -10.99
CA ASN A 344 9.70 -1.96 -11.23
C ASN A 344 9.44 -0.61 -11.91
N GLY A 345 8.36 -0.49 -12.68
CA GLY A 345 8.08 0.63 -13.58
C GLY A 345 6.95 1.55 -13.11
N THR A 346 6.47 2.37 -14.06
CA THR A 346 5.46 3.41 -13.82
C THR A 346 4.04 2.87 -13.65
N MET A 347 3.77 1.61 -14.07
CA MET A 347 2.49 0.96 -13.84
C MET A 347 2.13 0.95 -12.35
N TYR A 348 3.06 0.59 -11.48
CA TYR A 348 2.81 0.59 -10.03
C TYR A 348 2.48 1.99 -9.51
N SER A 349 3.12 3.02 -10.05
CA SER A 349 2.87 4.42 -9.70
C SER A 349 1.46 4.87 -10.09
N SER A 350 1.06 4.65 -11.34
CA SER A 350 -0.26 5.04 -11.84
C SER A 350 -1.40 4.26 -11.20
N TYR A 351 -1.20 2.96 -10.94
CA TYR A 351 -2.12 2.13 -10.15
C TYR A 351 -2.32 2.71 -8.74
N THR A 352 -1.23 3.06 -8.05
CA THR A 352 -1.28 3.63 -6.70
C THR A 352 -2.06 4.95 -6.70
N ALA A 353 -1.78 5.87 -7.62
CA ALA A 353 -2.53 7.12 -7.75
C ALA A 353 -4.02 6.88 -7.99
N ALA A 354 -4.37 6.00 -8.92
CA ALA A 354 -5.76 5.68 -9.28
C ALA A 354 -6.52 4.95 -8.16
N SER A 355 -5.86 4.03 -7.44
CA SER A 355 -6.47 3.26 -6.35
C SER A 355 -6.73 4.11 -5.10
N PHE A 356 -5.76 4.95 -4.68
CA PHE A 356 -5.95 5.85 -3.53
C PHE A 356 -7.04 6.91 -3.79
N ALA A 357 -7.11 7.47 -5.01
CA ALA A 357 -8.19 8.39 -5.36
C ALA A 357 -9.58 7.73 -5.24
N ARG A 358 -9.71 6.47 -5.65
CA ARG A 358 -10.95 5.70 -5.53
C ARG A 358 -11.22 5.23 -4.11
N LEU A 359 -10.18 5.02 -3.31
CA LEU A 359 -10.33 4.74 -1.88
C LEU A 359 -10.94 5.93 -1.13
N TYR A 360 -10.52 7.17 -1.44
CA TYR A 360 -11.21 8.36 -0.93
C TYR A 360 -12.70 8.38 -1.34
N ALA A 361 -13.00 8.07 -2.60
CA ALA A 361 -14.39 8.04 -3.08
C ALA A 361 -15.23 6.95 -2.40
N LEU A 362 -14.68 5.76 -2.15
CA LEU A 362 -15.34 4.70 -1.38
C LEU A 362 -15.55 5.12 0.08
N THR A 363 -14.56 5.78 0.68
CA THR A 363 -14.66 6.28 2.05
C THR A 363 -15.78 7.30 2.19
N ASP A 364 -15.91 8.22 1.22
CA ASP A 364 -16.98 9.20 1.19
C ASP A 364 -18.36 8.54 0.97
N LEU A 365 -18.42 7.54 0.07
CA LEU A 365 -19.67 6.83 -0.24
C LEU A 365 -20.21 6.04 0.97
N TYR A 366 -19.33 5.35 1.69
CA TYR A 366 -19.72 4.51 2.84
C TYR A 366 -19.63 5.24 4.19
N GLN A 367 -19.14 6.47 4.23
CA GLN A 367 -19.01 7.29 5.44
C GLN A 367 -18.24 6.57 6.56
N VAL A 368 -17.21 5.79 6.21
CA VAL A 368 -16.34 5.12 7.18
C VAL A 368 -15.26 6.07 7.69
N ASN A 369 -14.86 5.93 8.95
CA ASN A 369 -13.75 6.69 9.52
C ASN A 369 -12.40 6.08 9.13
N LEU A 370 -12.05 6.12 7.83
CA LEU A 370 -10.77 5.61 7.35
C LEU A 370 -9.62 6.46 7.89
N LEU A 371 -8.70 5.81 8.58
CA LEU A 371 -7.49 6.42 9.14
C LEU A 371 -6.27 6.19 8.25
N GLY A 372 -6.12 4.98 7.71
CA GLY A 372 -4.97 4.61 6.89
C GLY A 372 -5.18 3.42 5.99
N ALA A 373 -4.36 3.35 4.95
CA ALA A 373 -4.23 2.20 4.07
C ALA A 373 -2.73 1.86 3.92
N VAL A 374 -2.34 0.77 4.53
CA VAL A 374 -0.94 0.36 4.62
C VAL A 374 -0.46 -0.14 3.26
N THR A 375 0.47 0.57 2.65
CA THR A 375 1.21 0.05 1.50
C THR A 375 2.19 -1.00 2.01
N TRP A 376 1.95 -2.26 1.65
CA TRP A 376 2.75 -3.40 2.09
C TRP A 376 3.94 -3.59 1.18
N SER A 377 4.96 -2.76 1.41
CA SER A 377 6.09 -2.62 0.52
C SER A 377 7.24 -1.95 1.27
N PHE A 378 8.43 -2.57 1.24
CA PHE A 378 9.59 -2.02 1.93
C PHE A 378 10.85 -2.06 1.04
N GLU A 379 11.85 -2.85 1.39
CA GLU A 379 13.07 -3.08 0.66
C GLU A 379 13.68 -4.42 1.08
N PHE A 380 14.22 -5.15 0.11
CA PHE A 380 14.95 -6.40 0.33
C PHE A 380 16.42 -6.19 -0.04
N GLU A 381 17.24 -5.80 0.92
CA GLU A 381 18.66 -5.55 0.74
C GLU A 381 19.39 -6.83 0.30
N ASN A 382 20.39 -6.69 -0.58
CA ASN A 382 21.16 -7.80 -1.16
C ASN A 382 20.33 -8.77 -2.05
N GLN A 383 19.20 -8.34 -2.57
CA GLN A 383 18.45 -9.07 -3.58
C GLN A 383 18.84 -8.58 -4.99
N PRO A 384 18.51 -9.35 -6.05
CA PRO A 384 18.78 -8.91 -7.42
C PRO A 384 18.13 -7.57 -7.74
N TRP A 385 18.83 -6.72 -8.47
CA TRP A 385 18.34 -5.40 -8.87
C TRP A 385 17.08 -5.49 -9.72
N PHE A 386 16.07 -4.72 -9.36
CA PHE A 386 14.78 -4.64 -10.08
C PHE A 386 14.16 -6.01 -10.36
N ALA A 387 14.24 -6.92 -9.40
CA ALA A 387 13.75 -8.30 -9.54
C ALA A 387 12.20 -8.43 -9.52
N GLY A 388 11.47 -7.32 -9.47
CA GLY A 388 10.00 -7.33 -9.41
C GLY A 388 9.44 -7.67 -8.04
N PHE A 389 10.21 -7.54 -6.98
CA PHE A 389 9.68 -7.54 -5.62
C PHE A 389 8.76 -6.33 -5.41
N ARG A 390 7.76 -6.47 -4.54
CA ARG A 390 6.94 -5.32 -4.14
C ARG A 390 7.68 -4.55 -3.06
N ASP A 391 8.55 -3.68 -3.50
CA ASP A 391 9.39 -2.82 -2.71
C ASP A 391 9.33 -1.36 -3.20
N LEU A 392 9.67 -0.42 -2.33
CA LEU A 392 9.71 1.02 -2.63
C LEU A 392 11.09 1.43 -3.14
N ALA A 393 12.12 0.67 -2.79
CA ALA A 393 13.49 0.82 -3.25
C ALA A 393 14.12 -0.54 -3.51
N THR A 394 15.18 -0.61 -4.30
CA THR A 394 15.99 -1.79 -4.59
C THR A 394 17.45 -1.49 -4.31
N ASN A 395 18.06 -2.16 -3.32
CA ASN A 395 19.42 -1.92 -2.86
C ASN A 395 19.75 -0.40 -2.68
N GLY A 396 18.86 0.30 -1.98
CA GLY A 396 18.98 1.72 -1.67
C GLY A 396 18.63 2.68 -2.80
N VAL A 397 18.17 2.21 -3.96
CA VAL A 397 17.72 3.05 -5.09
C VAL A 397 16.20 3.06 -5.17
N ASP A 398 15.61 4.26 -5.14
CA ASP A 398 14.17 4.48 -5.16
C ASP A 398 13.53 3.98 -6.45
N LYS A 399 12.42 3.26 -6.29
CA LYS A 399 11.54 2.91 -7.39
C LYS A 399 10.52 4.02 -7.70
N PRO A 400 9.98 4.09 -8.92
CA PRO A 400 9.02 5.13 -9.31
C PRO A 400 7.84 5.29 -8.36
N VAL A 401 7.35 4.21 -7.75
CA VAL A 401 6.20 4.22 -6.84
C VAL A 401 6.43 5.06 -5.58
N LEU A 402 7.64 5.11 -5.03
CA LEU A 402 7.94 5.95 -3.87
C LEU A 402 7.68 7.44 -4.16
N ASN A 403 7.85 7.86 -5.41
CA ASN A 403 7.59 9.23 -5.81
C ASN A 403 6.10 9.61 -5.82
N VAL A 404 5.17 8.65 -5.93
CA VAL A 404 3.74 8.92 -5.74
C VAL A 404 3.46 9.32 -4.30
N PHE A 405 4.09 8.66 -3.34
CA PHE A 405 3.96 9.01 -1.92
C PHE A 405 4.59 10.38 -1.61
N ARG A 406 5.71 10.75 -2.28
CA ARG A 406 6.24 12.11 -2.23
C ARG A 406 5.24 13.14 -2.77
N MET A 407 4.52 12.82 -3.86
CA MET A 407 3.46 13.67 -4.39
C MET A 407 2.28 13.79 -3.40
N PHE A 408 1.81 12.67 -2.83
CA PHE A 408 0.77 12.71 -1.80
C PHE A 408 1.17 13.57 -0.59
N GLY A 409 2.43 13.50 -0.15
CA GLY A 409 2.96 14.30 0.96
C GLY A 409 2.89 15.82 0.73
N MET A 410 2.82 16.26 -0.54
CA MET A 410 2.63 17.68 -0.88
C MET A 410 1.16 18.09 -0.88
N MET A 411 0.21 17.15 -0.92
CA MET A 411 -1.24 17.42 -0.96
C MET A 411 -1.75 17.70 0.46
N LYS A 412 -2.26 18.90 0.69
CA LYS A 412 -2.65 19.38 2.03
C LYS A 412 -4.02 20.05 2.00
N GLY A 413 -4.57 20.29 3.19
CA GLY A 413 -5.82 21.02 3.38
C GLY A 413 -7.05 20.18 3.09
N ASN A 414 -7.94 20.66 2.22
CA ASN A 414 -9.18 19.97 1.85
C ASN A 414 -9.11 19.47 0.42
N ARG A 415 -9.66 18.26 0.20
CA ARG A 415 -9.96 17.80 -1.15
C ARG A 415 -11.01 18.70 -1.77
N VAL A 416 -10.80 19.08 -3.02
CA VAL A 416 -11.73 19.89 -3.79
C VAL A 416 -12.24 19.12 -5.00
N GLU A 417 -13.37 19.58 -5.56
CA GLU A 417 -13.96 18.91 -6.71
C GLU A 417 -13.01 18.90 -7.92
N ALA A 418 -12.79 17.71 -8.49
CA ALA A 418 -12.05 17.51 -9.74
C ALA A 418 -12.84 16.54 -10.62
N LYS A 419 -13.26 17.00 -11.78
CA LYS A 419 -14.03 16.21 -12.76
C LYS A 419 -13.19 16.02 -14.03
N SER A 420 -13.19 14.81 -14.58
CA SER A 420 -12.53 14.48 -15.84
C SER A 420 -13.51 13.80 -16.78
N ASN A 421 -13.53 14.21 -18.04
CA ASN A 421 -14.29 13.54 -19.10
C ASN A 421 -13.72 12.16 -19.49
N ARG A 422 -12.53 11.81 -18.97
CA ARG A 422 -11.80 10.57 -19.26
C ARG A 422 -11.66 9.67 -18.04
N MET A 423 -12.10 10.08 -16.85
CA MET A 423 -12.08 9.25 -15.65
C MET A 423 -13.30 8.34 -15.61
N TYR A 424 -13.07 7.04 -15.45
CA TYR A 424 -14.16 6.09 -15.23
C TYR A 424 -14.78 6.30 -13.86
N ALA A 425 -16.10 6.38 -13.81
CA ALA A 425 -16.83 6.44 -12.55
C ALA A 425 -16.59 5.19 -11.69
N LEU A 426 -16.75 5.32 -10.37
CA LEU A 426 -16.42 4.26 -9.41
C LEU A 426 -17.17 2.95 -9.71
N ARG A 427 -18.50 2.99 -9.98
CA ARG A 427 -19.28 1.77 -10.20
C ARG A 427 -18.82 0.97 -11.43
N PRO A 428 -18.61 1.55 -12.62
CA PRO A 428 -18.00 0.85 -13.76
C PRO A 428 -16.64 0.20 -13.45
N VAL A 429 -15.80 0.85 -12.63
CA VAL A 429 -14.50 0.25 -12.25
C VAL A 429 -14.70 -0.94 -11.31
N LEU A 430 -15.61 -0.84 -10.35
CA LEU A 430 -15.99 -1.95 -9.47
C LEU A 430 -16.59 -3.13 -10.24
N ASP A 431 -17.25 -2.89 -11.38
CA ASP A 431 -17.88 -3.96 -12.16
C ASP A 431 -16.93 -4.62 -13.16
N SER A 432 -16.05 -3.85 -13.84
CA SER A 432 -15.29 -4.36 -14.99
C SER A 432 -13.82 -3.97 -15.02
N SER A 433 -13.30 -3.29 -13.99
CA SER A 433 -11.94 -2.73 -13.97
C SER A 433 -11.70 -1.72 -15.11
N ILE A 434 -10.45 -1.38 -15.42
CA ILE A 434 -10.09 -0.41 -16.45
C ILE A 434 -9.43 -1.14 -17.62
N ARG A 435 -10.27 -1.78 -18.45
CA ARG A 435 -9.88 -2.70 -19.54
C ARG A 435 -10.39 -2.31 -20.92
N LYS A 436 -11.20 -1.25 -21.03
CA LYS A 436 -11.64 -0.73 -22.33
C LYS A 436 -10.47 -0.05 -23.06
N PRO A 437 -10.50 0.12 -24.38
CA PRO A 437 -9.38 0.72 -25.15
C PRO A 437 -8.92 2.07 -24.62
N GLN A 438 -9.83 2.85 -24.05
CA GLN A 438 -9.54 4.16 -23.49
C GLN A 438 -8.91 4.05 -22.10
N THR A 439 -7.83 4.79 -21.87
CA THR A 439 -7.19 4.91 -20.56
C THR A 439 -8.03 5.77 -19.62
N ASP A 440 -7.85 5.54 -18.30
CA ASP A 440 -8.44 6.31 -17.22
C ASP A 440 -7.54 7.51 -16.90
N ILE A 441 -7.95 8.69 -17.37
CA ILE A 441 -7.27 9.94 -17.04
C ILE A 441 -8.10 10.67 -16.00
N GLY A 442 -7.63 10.62 -14.76
CA GLY A 442 -8.32 11.21 -13.63
C GLY A 442 -7.45 12.18 -12.86
N ALA A 443 -8.08 12.86 -11.89
CA ALA A 443 -7.40 13.77 -11.00
C ALA A 443 -7.92 13.68 -9.56
N LEU A 444 -7.01 13.95 -8.62
CA LEU A 444 -7.28 14.23 -7.21
C LEU A 444 -6.73 15.62 -6.92
N ALA A 445 -7.57 16.53 -6.39
CA ALA A 445 -7.15 17.89 -6.12
C ALA A 445 -7.34 18.25 -4.64
N ALA A 446 -6.44 19.10 -4.13
CA ALA A 446 -6.50 19.59 -2.76
C ALA A 446 -6.11 21.07 -2.70
N LYS A 447 -6.70 21.79 -1.73
CA LYS A 447 -6.41 23.21 -1.46
C LYS A 447 -6.11 23.41 0.03
N ALA A 448 -5.01 24.10 0.31
CA ALA A 448 -4.63 24.61 1.63
C ALA A 448 -4.60 26.16 1.60
N ASP A 449 -4.19 26.78 2.70
CA ASP A 449 -4.23 28.25 2.82
C ASP A 449 -3.30 28.95 1.81
N GLN A 450 -2.12 28.40 1.55
CA GLN A 450 -1.09 29.01 0.70
C GLN A 450 -0.69 28.14 -0.50
N SER A 451 -1.46 27.11 -0.80
CA SER A 451 -1.16 26.23 -1.92
C SER A 451 -2.37 25.43 -2.40
N ALA A 452 -2.31 25.00 -3.66
CA ALA A 452 -3.18 23.98 -4.19
C ALA A 452 -2.37 22.95 -4.97
N THR A 453 -2.89 21.74 -5.06
CA THR A 453 -2.28 20.63 -5.77
C THR A 453 -3.32 19.89 -6.61
N VAL A 454 -2.91 19.47 -7.80
CA VAL A 454 -3.71 18.61 -8.68
C VAL A 454 -2.84 17.44 -9.12
N LEU A 455 -3.09 16.25 -8.56
CA LEU A 455 -2.48 15.00 -8.99
C LEU A 455 -3.28 14.46 -10.17
N VAL A 456 -2.62 14.22 -11.30
CA VAL A 456 -3.22 13.68 -12.53
C VAL A 456 -2.55 12.36 -12.86
N TRP A 457 -3.31 11.35 -13.20
CA TRP A 457 -2.81 10.05 -13.66
C TRP A 457 -3.39 9.68 -15.03
N ASN A 458 -2.66 8.85 -15.76
CA ASN A 458 -3.12 8.20 -16.98
C ASN A 458 -2.93 6.69 -16.80
N TYR A 459 -3.95 5.99 -16.33
CA TYR A 459 -3.90 4.59 -15.93
C TYR A 459 -4.69 3.67 -16.88
N HIS A 460 -4.21 2.46 -17.05
CA HIS A 460 -4.91 1.34 -17.68
C HIS A 460 -4.43 0.03 -17.07
N ASP A 461 -5.30 -0.98 -16.96
CA ASP A 461 -4.93 -2.29 -16.40
C ASP A 461 -3.81 -2.99 -17.18
N GLU A 462 -3.70 -2.82 -18.49
CA GLU A 462 -2.63 -3.44 -19.27
C GLU A 462 -1.32 -2.65 -19.18
N ASP A 463 -0.24 -3.33 -18.81
CA ASP A 463 1.12 -2.76 -18.78
C ASP A 463 1.71 -2.71 -20.19
N LYS A 464 1.23 -1.76 -20.96
CA LYS A 464 1.69 -1.46 -22.32
C LYS A 464 2.10 -0.01 -22.43
N THR A 465 3.14 0.23 -23.20
CA THR A 465 3.48 1.59 -23.63
C THR A 465 2.38 2.14 -24.54
N GLY A 466 2.23 3.46 -24.58
CA GLY A 466 1.27 4.15 -25.43
C GLY A 466 1.69 5.58 -25.69
N THR A 467 1.03 6.19 -26.67
CA THR A 467 1.20 7.63 -26.96
C THR A 467 0.77 8.47 -25.76
N ALA A 468 1.40 9.63 -25.61
CA ALA A 468 0.98 10.59 -24.59
C ALA A 468 -0.36 11.22 -24.98
N ASP A 469 -1.26 11.29 -23.99
CA ASP A 469 -2.52 12.03 -24.14
C ASP A 469 -2.30 13.52 -23.83
N SER A 470 -2.94 14.39 -24.60
CA SER A 470 -3.02 15.82 -24.28
C SER A 470 -4.11 16.00 -23.21
N VAL A 471 -3.71 16.49 -22.03
CA VAL A 471 -4.59 16.74 -20.90
C VAL A 471 -4.66 18.23 -20.63
N ARG A 472 -5.87 18.77 -20.60
CA ARG A 472 -6.17 20.15 -20.21
C ARG A 472 -6.73 20.17 -18.81
N VAL A 473 -6.15 20.95 -17.93
CA VAL A 473 -6.62 21.16 -16.56
C VAL A 473 -7.12 22.58 -16.42
N THR A 474 -8.43 22.76 -16.30
CA THR A 474 -9.09 24.05 -16.06
C THR A 474 -9.18 24.30 -14.55
N LEU A 475 -8.78 25.48 -14.11
CA LEU A 475 -8.73 25.90 -12.71
C LEU A 475 -9.82 26.93 -12.43
N ASN A 476 -10.92 26.50 -11.85
CA ASN A 476 -12.05 27.36 -11.52
C ASN A 476 -11.92 27.88 -10.08
N ASN A 477 -12.19 29.18 -9.89
CA ASN A 477 -12.24 29.82 -8.58
C ASN A 477 -10.93 29.70 -7.77
N LEU A 478 -9.78 29.83 -8.45
CA LEU A 478 -8.50 29.90 -7.76
C LEU A 478 -8.48 31.16 -6.86
N PRO A 479 -8.16 31.05 -5.54
CA PRO A 479 -8.39 32.14 -4.58
C PRO A 479 -7.45 33.34 -4.75
N VAL A 480 -6.44 33.23 -5.62
CA VAL A 480 -5.41 34.26 -5.83
C VAL A 480 -5.19 34.51 -7.32
N LYS A 481 -4.72 35.73 -7.61
CA LYS A 481 -4.42 36.13 -9.00
C LYS A 481 -3.08 35.61 -9.50
N THR A 482 -2.11 35.41 -8.62
CA THR A 482 -0.74 35.04 -8.99
C THR A 482 -0.28 33.82 -8.22
N VAL A 483 0.27 32.84 -8.90
CA VAL A 483 0.79 31.59 -8.32
C VAL A 483 2.17 31.28 -8.91
N THR A 484 2.94 30.48 -8.18
CA THR A 484 4.10 29.77 -8.70
C THR A 484 3.68 28.36 -9.06
N LEU A 485 3.65 28.02 -10.34
CA LEU A 485 3.35 26.68 -10.85
C LEU A 485 4.63 25.84 -10.89
N THR A 486 4.58 24.67 -10.27
CA THR A 486 5.60 23.63 -10.33
C THR A 486 4.95 22.31 -10.77
N GLU A 487 5.51 21.66 -11.76
CA GLU A 487 5.08 20.33 -12.18
C GLU A 487 6.11 19.29 -11.74
N TYR A 488 5.68 18.20 -11.09
CA TYR A 488 6.44 16.99 -10.82
C TYR A 488 5.90 15.85 -11.68
N ARG A 489 6.79 14.97 -12.14
CA ARG A 489 6.40 13.94 -13.11
C ARG A 489 7.01 12.58 -12.81
N ILE A 490 6.21 11.53 -12.98
CA ILE A 490 6.65 10.13 -13.04
C ILE A 490 6.24 9.58 -14.40
N ASP A 491 7.22 9.26 -15.22
CA ASP A 491 7.06 8.59 -16.52
C ASP A 491 8.36 7.87 -16.92
N ALA A 492 8.48 7.42 -18.16
CA ALA A 492 9.68 6.73 -18.65
C ALA A 492 10.97 7.58 -18.58
N ASN A 493 10.85 8.91 -18.54
CA ASN A 493 12.00 9.83 -18.57
C ASN A 493 12.21 10.61 -17.26
N ASN A 494 11.25 10.54 -16.34
CA ASN A 494 11.25 11.34 -15.12
C ASN A 494 10.97 10.47 -13.90
N SER A 495 11.77 10.66 -12.82
CA SER A 495 11.62 9.98 -11.53
C SER A 495 11.58 8.45 -11.64
N ASN A 496 12.46 7.89 -12.46
CA ASN A 496 12.40 6.48 -12.86
C ASN A 496 13.80 5.87 -13.04
N ALA A 497 14.34 5.31 -11.96
CA ALA A 497 15.63 4.63 -11.97
C ALA A 497 15.60 3.35 -12.81
N TYR A 498 14.46 2.67 -12.91
CA TYR A 498 14.34 1.43 -13.67
C TYR A 498 14.63 1.60 -15.16
N GLU A 499 14.10 2.66 -15.78
CA GLU A 499 14.38 2.95 -17.19
C GLU A 499 15.86 3.32 -17.42
N VAL A 500 16.49 4.00 -16.46
CA VAL A 500 17.92 4.31 -16.52
C VAL A 500 18.75 3.03 -16.35
N TRP A 501 18.39 2.15 -15.42
CA TRP A 501 19.03 0.85 -15.22
C TRP A 501 18.97 -0.03 -16.47
N LYS A 502 17.82 -0.09 -17.15
CA LYS A 502 17.67 -0.81 -18.43
C LYS A 502 18.58 -0.25 -19.52
N LYS A 503 18.69 1.09 -19.62
CA LYS A 503 19.59 1.75 -20.57
C LYS A 503 21.07 1.51 -20.30
N MET A 504 21.44 1.16 -19.05
CA MET A 504 22.80 0.74 -18.67
C MET A 504 23.10 -0.73 -18.99
N GLY A 505 22.16 -1.47 -19.59
CA GLY A 505 22.30 -2.89 -19.87
C GLY A 505 21.90 -3.80 -18.71
N SER A 506 21.08 -3.30 -17.78
CA SER A 506 20.53 -4.06 -16.63
C SER A 506 21.58 -4.72 -15.72
N PRO A 507 22.61 -3.98 -15.27
CA PRO A 507 23.70 -4.56 -14.48
C PRO A 507 23.20 -5.10 -13.13
N GLN A 508 23.59 -6.33 -12.79
CA GLN A 508 23.32 -6.93 -11.47
C GLN A 508 24.42 -6.61 -10.44
N ASN A 509 25.56 -6.09 -10.88
CA ASN A 509 26.65 -5.59 -10.05
C ASN A 509 27.04 -4.18 -10.52
N PRO A 510 26.17 -3.17 -10.34
CA PRO A 510 26.49 -1.81 -10.76
C PRO A 510 27.64 -1.23 -9.94
N ASP A 511 28.54 -0.50 -10.59
CA ASP A 511 29.59 0.24 -9.91
C ASP A 511 29.07 1.48 -9.17
N SER A 512 29.91 2.12 -8.35
CA SER A 512 29.52 3.28 -7.54
C SER A 512 29.01 4.46 -8.39
N LYS A 513 29.51 4.65 -9.61
CA LYS A 513 29.08 5.70 -10.53
C LYS A 513 27.69 5.40 -11.13
N GLN A 514 27.46 4.14 -11.47
CA GLN A 514 26.16 3.65 -11.92
C GLN A 514 25.13 3.79 -10.80
N ILE A 515 25.45 3.36 -9.56
CA ILE A 515 24.58 3.51 -8.38
C ILE A 515 24.20 4.98 -8.16
N ALA A 516 25.19 5.90 -8.14
CA ALA A 516 24.90 7.33 -7.97
C ALA A 516 24.01 7.90 -9.09
N THR A 517 24.14 7.40 -10.31
CA THR A 517 23.27 7.77 -11.44
C THR A 517 21.85 7.26 -11.25
N LEU A 518 21.70 6.03 -10.78
CA LEU A 518 20.38 5.42 -10.46
C LEU A 518 19.70 6.13 -9.30
N GLU A 519 20.42 6.44 -8.21
CA GLU A 519 19.89 7.20 -7.08
C GLU A 519 19.33 8.55 -7.53
N LYS A 520 20.09 9.30 -8.34
CA LYS A 520 19.63 10.57 -8.91
C LYS A 520 18.39 10.42 -9.81
N ALA A 521 18.32 9.35 -10.58
CA ALA A 521 17.20 9.06 -11.46
C ALA A 521 15.93 8.63 -10.72
N GLY A 522 16.08 7.99 -9.54
CA GLY A 522 14.98 7.57 -8.67
C GLY A 522 14.29 8.73 -7.92
N GLN A 523 14.96 9.87 -7.76
CA GLN A 523 14.38 11.01 -7.03
C GLN A 523 13.24 11.69 -7.79
N LEU A 524 12.28 12.25 -7.04
CA LEU A 524 11.16 13.00 -7.62
C LEU A 524 11.66 14.24 -8.39
N LYS A 525 11.33 14.31 -9.67
CA LYS A 525 11.85 15.32 -10.59
C LYS A 525 10.78 16.33 -11.00
N MET A 526 11.17 17.60 -11.01
CA MET A 526 10.39 18.67 -11.63
C MET A 526 10.53 18.65 -13.15
N VAL A 527 9.43 18.95 -13.84
CA VAL A 527 9.41 19.21 -15.29
C VAL A 527 9.64 20.70 -15.49
N GLY A 528 10.83 21.05 -15.96
CA GLY A 528 11.23 22.44 -16.11
C GLY A 528 11.53 23.13 -14.77
N LYS A 529 11.41 24.46 -14.76
CA LYS A 529 11.60 25.31 -13.55
C LYS A 529 10.25 25.80 -13.04
N PRO A 530 10.11 26.07 -11.72
CA PRO A 530 8.94 26.77 -11.20
C PRO A 530 8.69 28.07 -11.93
N THR A 531 7.44 28.34 -12.30
CA THR A 531 7.08 29.47 -13.16
C THR A 531 5.99 30.32 -12.51
N LYS A 532 6.24 31.61 -12.34
CA LYS A 532 5.23 32.56 -11.87
C LYS A 532 4.18 32.80 -12.97
N ARG A 533 2.91 32.68 -12.62
CA ARG A 533 1.75 32.83 -13.52
C ARG A 533 0.72 33.74 -12.89
N SER A 534 0.20 34.68 -13.68
CA SER A 534 -0.90 35.56 -13.26
C SER A 534 -2.16 35.21 -14.02
N ASN A 535 -3.31 35.25 -13.34
CA ASN A 535 -4.63 34.90 -13.89
C ASN A 535 -4.65 33.51 -14.57
N LEU A 536 -3.98 32.54 -13.95
CA LEU A 536 -3.87 31.18 -14.49
C LEU A 536 -5.25 30.50 -14.46
N LYS A 537 -5.79 30.17 -15.62
CA LYS A 537 -7.10 29.50 -15.77
C LYS A 537 -6.96 28.08 -16.30
N GLU A 538 -5.87 27.80 -17.00
CA GLU A 538 -5.70 26.53 -17.69
C GLU A 538 -4.22 26.09 -17.73
N ILE A 539 -3.99 24.78 -17.58
CA ILE A 539 -2.67 24.16 -17.71
C ILE A 539 -2.82 23.01 -18.69
N GLY A 540 -1.97 22.98 -19.72
CA GLY A 540 -1.86 21.87 -20.67
C GLY A 540 -0.65 21.00 -20.33
N ILE A 541 -0.85 19.68 -20.26
CA ILE A 541 0.23 18.71 -20.09
C ILE A 541 0.11 17.57 -21.10
N LEU A 542 1.23 17.00 -21.51
CA LEU A 542 1.29 15.73 -22.24
C LEU A 542 1.61 14.62 -21.23
N LEU A 543 0.66 13.70 -21.00
CA LEU A 543 0.80 12.64 -20.02
C LEU A 543 0.80 11.27 -20.70
N PRO A 544 1.92 10.54 -20.72
CA PRO A 544 1.98 9.22 -21.34
C PRO A 544 1.14 8.22 -20.53
N ARG A 545 0.75 7.13 -21.17
CA ARG A 545 0.12 5.98 -20.49
C ARG A 545 1.01 5.52 -19.32
N GLN A 546 0.41 5.21 -18.20
CA GLN A 546 1.04 4.91 -16.91
C GLN A 546 1.86 6.08 -16.31
N GLY A 547 1.66 7.29 -16.80
CA GLY A 547 2.27 8.49 -16.23
C GLY A 547 1.46 9.07 -15.07
N VAL A 548 2.17 9.75 -14.16
CA VAL A 548 1.59 10.53 -13.07
C VAL A 548 2.22 11.92 -13.04
N SER A 549 1.41 12.95 -12.89
CA SER A 549 1.88 14.34 -12.79
C SER A 549 1.23 15.02 -11.58
N LEU A 550 2.01 15.75 -10.79
CA LEU A 550 1.51 16.64 -9.74
C LEU A 550 1.75 18.08 -10.17
N LEU A 551 0.66 18.83 -10.33
CA LEU A 551 0.67 20.27 -10.50
C LEU A 551 0.55 20.94 -9.13
N LYS A 552 1.59 21.64 -8.69
CA LYS A 552 1.62 22.36 -7.42
C LYS A 552 1.58 23.85 -7.69
N LEU A 553 0.67 24.53 -7.04
CA LEU A 553 0.40 25.96 -7.14
C LEU A 553 0.68 26.57 -5.75
N ASP A 554 1.69 27.42 -5.63
CA ASP A 554 2.05 28.11 -4.38
C ASP A 554 1.79 29.62 -4.51
N TRP A 555 1.29 30.25 -3.41
CA TRP A 555 1.06 31.69 -3.32
C TRP A 555 1.33 32.24 -1.93
#